data_caa91fc3451c3e4248fd2ad5d97d23dc
#
_entry.id   caa91fc3451c3e4248fd2ad5d97d23dc
#
_cell.length_a   1.000
_cell.length_b   1.000
_cell.length_c   1.000
_cell.angle_alpha   90.00
_cell.angle_beta   90.00
_cell.angle_gamma   90.00
#
_symmetry.space_group_name_H-M   'P 1'
#
loop_
_entity.id
_entity.type
_entity.pdbx_description
1 polymer ?
#
loop_
_entity_poly.entity_id
_entity_poly.type
_entity_poly.pdbx_seq_one_letter_code
_entity_poly.pdbx_strand_id
1 'polypeptide(L)'
;MIFDTHLHLIDQSALRYPWLAGVPALNRDFSYDDYAVQARRAGIEGALHMEVDVDPADIEAETSRVKALSREKASLLRGAIASCRPEEPGFAAYLERQRADPFVKGFRRVLHVMPDELSEGALFRENIKRLAGSGLTFDLVVLPHQIPKAIALADLAPDVQFVLDHCGVPDIKGGAEHPWREHMAEIARRPNVVGKISGVVAYADAGSWTVETLRSYVEHTIECFGWDRVVWGSDWPVCTLGGGLATWVAATHALLAGTSTDERQQLLSGNAKRLWSL
;
A
#
# COMPACT_ATOMS: atom_id res chain seq x y z
N MET A 1 -8.27 11.72 13.64
CA MET A 1 -7.51 10.49 13.97
C MET A 1 -7.19 9.80 12.66
N ILE A 2 -5.91 9.59 12.38
CA ILE A 2 -5.44 8.99 11.12
C ILE A 2 -4.72 7.67 11.43
N PHE A 3 -4.99 6.63 10.65
CA PHE A 3 -4.25 5.37 10.64
C PHE A 3 -3.55 5.22 9.30
N ASP A 4 -2.21 5.14 9.31
CA ASP A 4 -1.40 5.04 8.11
C ASP A 4 -1.23 3.57 7.69
N THR A 5 -1.83 3.18 6.56
CA THR A 5 -1.78 1.79 6.08
C THR A 5 -0.62 1.51 5.13
N HIS A 6 0.27 2.51 4.89
CA HIS A 6 1.34 2.36 3.90
C HIS A 6 2.57 3.16 4.30
N LEU A 7 3.36 2.61 5.19
CA LEU A 7 4.62 3.16 5.70
C LEU A 7 5.78 2.27 5.29
N HIS A 8 6.81 2.83 4.67
CA HIS A 8 8.08 2.13 4.43
C HIS A 8 9.16 2.63 5.38
N LEU A 9 10.05 1.71 5.79
CA LEU A 9 11.27 2.03 6.54
C LEU A 9 12.48 1.50 5.77
N ILE A 10 13.53 2.31 5.64
CA ILE A 10 14.75 1.94 4.93
C ILE A 10 15.93 1.99 5.89
N ASP A 11 16.61 0.85 6.07
CA ASP A 11 17.80 0.68 6.90
C ASP A 11 18.88 -0.05 6.09
N GLN A 12 19.68 0.71 5.35
CA GLN A 12 20.72 0.19 4.46
C GLN A 12 21.90 -0.44 5.21
N SER A 13 22.00 -0.19 6.51
CA SER A 13 23.02 -0.83 7.34
C SER A 13 22.73 -2.30 7.60
N ALA A 14 21.47 -2.71 7.46
CA ALA A 14 20.99 -4.03 7.84
C ALA A 14 20.33 -4.82 6.71
N LEU A 15 19.78 -4.15 5.69
CA LEU A 15 19.03 -4.77 4.61
C LEU A 15 19.50 -4.21 3.25
N ARG A 16 19.32 -4.99 2.21
CA ARG A 16 19.69 -4.63 0.85
C ARG A 16 18.44 -4.23 0.05
N TYR A 17 18.54 -3.10 -0.66
CA TYR A 17 17.47 -2.54 -1.47
C TYR A 17 17.97 -2.28 -2.90
N PRO A 18 18.02 -3.29 -3.77
CA PRO A 18 18.64 -3.16 -5.11
C PRO A 18 18.04 -2.03 -5.96
N TRP A 19 16.74 -1.77 -5.81
CA TRP A 19 16.00 -0.77 -6.58
C TRP A 19 16.38 0.68 -6.22
N LEU A 20 16.89 0.94 -5.00
CA LEU A 20 17.26 2.29 -4.56
C LEU A 20 18.37 2.92 -5.41
N ALA A 21 19.20 2.12 -6.07
CA ALA A 21 20.22 2.63 -7.00
C ALA A 21 19.61 3.47 -8.14
N GLY A 22 18.38 3.16 -8.54
CA GLY A 22 17.63 3.91 -9.57
C GLY A 22 16.88 5.15 -9.05
N VAL A 23 16.84 5.38 -7.74
CA VAL A 23 16.04 6.47 -7.13
C VAL A 23 16.90 7.25 -6.12
N PRO A 24 17.82 8.11 -6.58
CA PRO A 24 18.80 8.80 -5.71
C PRO A 24 18.18 9.55 -4.53
N ALA A 25 16.99 10.14 -4.69
CA ALA A 25 16.29 10.87 -3.64
C ALA A 25 15.86 10.00 -2.46
N LEU A 26 15.67 8.69 -2.68
CA LEU A 26 15.31 7.71 -1.67
C LEU A 26 16.48 6.82 -1.26
N ASN A 27 17.65 6.93 -1.90
CA ASN A 27 18.81 6.10 -1.62
C ASN A 27 19.57 6.56 -0.37
N ARG A 28 18.92 6.48 0.76
CA ARG A 28 19.44 6.76 2.11
C ARG A 28 18.57 6.08 3.16
N ASP A 29 18.99 6.11 4.41
CA ASP A 29 18.17 5.61 5.51
C ASP A 29 16.95 6.51 5.76
N PHE A 30 15.82 5.86 6.10
CA PHE A 30 14.59 6.48 6.56
C PHE A 30 14.12 5.70 7.78
N SER A 31 14.45 6.26 8.96
CA SER A 31 14.27 5.57 10.24
C SER A 31 12.82 5.66 10.75
N TYR A 32 12.47 4.74 11.64
CA TYR A 32 11.19 4.81 12.35
C TYR A 32 11.07 6.08 13.19
N ASP A 33 12.14 6.54 13.83
CA ASP A 33 12.13 7.76 14.65
C ASP A 33 11.81 9.00 13.82
N ASP A 34 12.41 9.13 12.63
CA ASP A 34 12.12 10.22 11.69
C ASP A 34 10.65 10.23 11.27
N TYR A 35 10.10 9.07 10.97
CA TYR A 35 8.68 8.93 10.67
C TYR A 35 7.81 9.29 11.88
N ALA A 36 8.06 8.69 13.04
CA ALA A 36 7.21 8.81 14.22
C ALA A 36 7.07 10.26 14.70
N VAL A 37 8.14 11.08 14.60
CA VAL A 37 8.08 12.52 14.90
C VAL A 37 7.12 13.24 13.96
N GLN A 38 7.22 13.00 12.66
CA GLN A 38 6.36 13.62 11.66
C GLN A 38 4.91 13.12 11.77
N ALA A 39 4.73 11.81 11.94
CA ALA A 39 3.43 11.16 12.05
C ALA A 39 2.61 11.70 13.23
N ARG A 40 3.21 11.81 14.41
CA ARG A 40 2.54 12.37 15.60
C ARG A 40 2.12 13.82 15.40
N ARG A 41 2.97 14.64 14.74
CA ARG A 41 2.62 16.05 14.41
C ARG A 41 1.46 16.13 13.40
N ALA A 42 1.35 15.14 12.52
CA ALA A 42 0.28 15.05 11.54
C ALA A 42 -1.01 14.38 12.07
N GLY A 43 -1.06 13.97 13.36
CA GLY A 43 -2.22 13.33 13.95
C GLY A 43 -2.40 11.85 13.58
N ILE A 44 -1.31 11.18 13.16
CA ILE A 44 -1.30 9.74 12.89
C ILE A 44 -1.09 9.01 14.22
N GLU A 45 -1.97 8.06 14.53
CA GLU A 45 -2.00 7.34 15.81
C GLU A 45 -1.62 5.86 15.70
N GLY A 46 -1.52 5.36 14.49
CA GLY A 46 -1.08 4.00 14.22
C GLY A 46 -0.67 3.84 12.77
N ALA A 47 0.16 2.83 12.50
CA ALA A 47 0.62 2.54 11.16
C ALA A 47 0.80 1.04 10.91
N LEU A 48 0.62 0.63 9.65
CA LEU A 48 1.12 -0.63 9.11
C LEU A 48 2.39 -0.36 8.30
N HIS A 49 3.42 -1.15 8.58
CA HIS A 49 4.58 -1.19 7.70
C HIS A 49 4.19 -1.91 6.40
N MET A 50 4.57 -1.34 5.28
CA MET A 50 4.51 -1.97 3.97
C MET A 50 5.93 -2.37 3.58
N GLU A 51 6.12 -3.60 3.12
CA GLU A 51 7.39 -4.12 2.61
C GLU A 51 8.06 -3.15 1.61
N VAL A 52 9.38 -3.18 1.49
CA VAL A 52 10.17 -2.20 0.71
C VAL A 52 10.94 -2.84 -0.45
N ASP A 53 10.45 -3.96 -0.99
CA ASP A 53 11.09 -4.75 -2.06
C ASP A 53 12.61 -4.96 -1.82
N VAL A 54 12.90 -5.44 -0.62
CA VAL A 54 14.27 -5.85 -0.23
C VAL A 54 14.77 -7.02 -1.08
N ASP A 55 16.09 -7.23 -1.08
CA ASP A 55 16.68 -8.45 -1.64
C ASP A 55 15.92 -9.68 -1.13
N PRO A 56 15.61 -10.69 -1.96
CA PRO A 56 14.87 -11.87 -1.54
C PRO A 56 15.41 -12.59 -0.30
N ALA A 57 16.71 -12.53 -0.06
CA ALA A 57 17.32 -13.13 1.13
C ALA A 57 17.04 -12.33 2.43
N ASP A 58 16.57 -11.10 2.33
CA ASP A 58 16.33 -10.20 3.47
C ASP A 58 14.84 -10.09 3.85
N ILE A 59 13.92 -10.74 3.13
CA ILE A 59 12.46 -10.63 3.31
C ILE A 59 12.02 -10.91 4.76
N GLU A 60 12.46 -12.01 5.35
CA GLU A 60 12.08 -12.35 6.73
C GLU A 60 12.77 -11.45 7.76
N ALA A 61 13.97 -10.97 7.44
CA ALA A 61 14.70 -10.03 8.29
C ALA A 61 14.01 -8.66 8.34
N GLU A 62 13.48 -8.16 7.22
CA GLU A 62 12.70 -6.92 7.15
C GLU A 62 11.52 -6.97 8.14
N THR A 63 10.64 -7.96 8.00
CA THR A 63 9.46 -8.12 8.87
C THR A 63 9.87 -8.27 10.34
N SER A 64 10.91 -9.03 10.64
CA SER A 64 11.40 -9.24 12.02
C SER A 64 11.91 -7.95 12.65
N ARG A 65 12.62 -7.12 11.89
CA ARG A 65 13.12 -5.81 12.38
C ARG A 65 11.99 -4.85 12.69
N VAL A 66 11.02 -4.73 11.80
CA VAL A 66 9.84 -3.88 12.01
C VAL A 66 9.02 -4.36 13.21
N LYS A 67 8.88 -5.68 13.37
CA LYS A 67 8.24 -6.25 14.55
C LYS A 67 9.00 -5.93 15.84
N ALA A 68 10.33 -5.86 15.82
CA ALA A 68 11.10 -5.42 16.98
C ALA A 68 10.79 -3.96 17.36
N LEU A 69 10.76 -3.06 16.38
CA LEU A 69 10.37 -1.64 16.56
C LEU A 69 8.95 -1.48 17.10
N SER A 70 8.02 -2.39 16.76
CA SER A 70 6.65 -2.33 17.27
C SER A 70 6.54 -2.56 18.78
N ARG A 71 7.54 -3.18 19.39
CA ARG A 71 7.58 -3.45 20.84
C ARG A 71 8.12 -2.29 21.67
N GLU A 72 8.64 -1.26 21.01
CA GLU A 72 9.11 -0.07 21.69
C GLU A 72 7.97 0.70 22.34
N LYS A 73 8.26 1.38 23.46
CA LYS A 73 7.26 2.16 24.17
C LYS A 73 6.69 3.25 23.26
N ALA A 74 5.37 3.31 23.19
CA ALA A 74 4.64 4.26 22.36
C ALA A 74 4.88 4.13 20.83
N SER A 75 5.28 2.94 20.37
CA SER A 75 5.34 2.66 18.93
C SER A 75 3.99 2.87 18.27
N LEU A 76 4.00 3.43 17.06
CA LEU A 76 2.81 3.56 16.18
C LEU A 76 2.57 2.29 15.35
N LEU A 77 3.56 1.39 15.26
CA LEU A 77 3.45 0.18 14.43
C LEU A 77 2.47 -0.82 15.04
N ARG A 78 1.51 -1.26 14.24
CA ARG A 78 0.43 -2.21 14.61
C ARG A 78 0.46 -3.50 13.82
N GLY A 79 1.31 -3.59 12.80
CA GLY A 79 1.45 -4.74 11.94
C GLY A 79 2.31 -4.45 10.72
N ALA A 80 2.46 -5.46 9.88
CA ALA A 80 3.19 -5.36 8.63
C ALA A 80 2.46 -6.08 7.49
N ILE A 81 2.52 -5.47 6.30
CA ILE A 81 2.29 -6.15 5.03
C ILE A 81 3.66 -6.61 4.56
N ALA A 82 3.91 -7.89 4.65
CA ALA A 82 5.22 -8.48 4.41
C ALA A 82 5.49 -8.71 2.91
N SER A 83 6.75 -8.67 2.51
CA SER A 83 7.15 -9.07 1.16
C SER A 83 6.93 -10.57 0.95
N CYS A 84 6.59 -10.97 -0.25
CA CYS A 84 6.45 -12.38 -0.60
C CYS A 84 6.83 -12.65 -2.05
N ARG A 85 6.95 -13.94 -2.38
CA ARG A 85 7.25 -14.41 -3.75
C ARG A 85 6.29 -15.57 -4.09
N PRO A 86 5.03 -15.26 -4.49
CA PRO A 86 4.05 -16.29 -4.85
C PRO A 86 4.48 -17.13 -6.06
N GLU A 87 5.38 -16.62 -6.88
CA GLU A 87 6.00 -17.31 -8.00
C GLU A 87 6.97 -18.42 -7.60
N GLU A 88 7.37 -18.49 -6.31
CA GLU A 88 8.38 -19.42 -5.84
C GLU A 88 7.77 -20.67 -5.19
N PRO A 89 8.38 -21.87 -5.36
CA PRO A 89 7.89 -23.10 -4.74
C PRO A 89 7.84 -23.07 -3.21
N GLY A 90 8.67 -22.25 -2.58
CA GLY A 90 8.74 -22.09 -1.11
C GLY A 90 7.61 -21.29 -0.49
N PHE A 91 6.76 -20.63 -1.29
CA PHE A 91 5.74 -19.72 -0.78
C PHE A 91 4.76 -20.38 0.19
N ALA A 92 4.31 -21.60 -0.07
CA ALA A 92 3.37 -22.29 0.82
C ALA A 92 3.92 -22.47 2.25
N ALA A 93 5.18 -22.87 2.38
CA ALA A 93 5.84 -23.00 3.68
C ALA A 93 6.09 -21.63 4.34
N TYR A 94 6.42 -20.59 3.55
CA TYR A 94 6.54 -19.23 4.01
C TYR A 94 5.22 -18.70 4.56
N LEU A 95 4.12 -18.88 3.83
CA LEU A 95 2.77 -18.49 4.25
C LEU A 95 2.41 -19.12 5.61
N GLU A 96 2.64 -20.42 5.80
CA GLU A 96 2.34 -21.09 7.08
C GLU A 96 3.12 -20.52 8.26
N ARG A 97 4.38 -20.11 8.05
CA ARG A 97 5.16 -19.45 9.10
C ARG A 97 4.63 -18.06 9.43
N GLN A 98 4.27 -17.29 8.39
CA GLN A 98 3.85 -15.90 8.56
C GLN A 98 2.42 -15.79 9.12
N ARG A 99 1.50 -16.66 8.72
CA ARG A 99 0.11 -16.63 9.25
C ARG A 99 0.03 -16.94 10.74
N ALA A 100 1.03 -17.59 11.30
CA ALA A 100 1.12 -17.84 12.74
C ALA A 100 1.52 -16.58 13.54
N ASP A 101 1.99 -15.54 12.87
CA ASP A 101 2.41 -14.28 13.49
C ASP A 101 1.31 -13.21 13.38
N PRO A 102 0.65 -12.82 14.48
CA PRO A 102 -0.43 -11.82 14.45
C PRO A 102 0.05 -10.41 14.04
N PHE A 103 1.36 -10.17 14.01
CA PHE A 103 1.92 -8.92 13.53
C PHE A 103 1.87 -8.80 12.01
N VAL A 104 1.93 -9.91 11.27
CA VAL A 104 1.74 -9.94 9.82
C VAL A 104 0.25 -9.81 9.51
N LYS A 105 -0.11 -8.81 8.73
CA LYS A 105 -1.49 -8.47 8.36
C LYS A 105 -1.82 -8.79 6.92
N GLY A 106 -0.82 -9.01 6.10
CA GLY A 106 -0.96 -9.31 4.69
C GLY A 106 0.38 -9.45 4.00
N PHE A 107 0.32 -9.56 2.69
CA PHE A 107 1.49 -9.66 1.82
C PHE A 107 1.40 -8.71 0.65
N ARG A 108 2.56 -8.31 0.13
CA ARG A 108 2.68 -7.66 -1.16
C ARG A 108 3.77 -8.31 -2.00
N ARG A 109 3.50 -8.44 -3.30
CA ARG A 109 4.49 -8.66 -4.33
C ARG A 109 4.46 -7.44 -5.26
N VAL A 110 5.56 -6.72 -5.35
CA VAL A 110 5.68 -5.60 -6.29
C VAL A 110 5.52 -6.14 -7.71
N LEU A 111 4.50 -5.67 -8.45
CA LEU A 111 4.18 -6.12 -9.79
C LEU A 111 4.43 -5.05 -10.86
N HIS A 112 4.32 -3.78 -10.51
CA HIS A 112 4.36 -2.66 -11.46
C HIS A 112 5.71 -2.49 -12.19
N VAL A 113 6.80 -3.06 -11.66
CA VAL A 113 8.15 -3.07 -12.28
C VAL A 113 8.58 -4.47 -12.72
N MET A 114 7.69 -5.44 -12.63
CA MET A 114 7.96 -6.82 -13.05
C MET A 114 7.34 -7.10 -14.43
N PRO A 115 7.78 -8.18 -15.11
CA PRO A 115 7.10 -8.62 -16.33
C PRO A 115 5.61 -8.86 -16.07
N ASP A 116 4.77 -8.40 -16.98
CA ASP A 116 3.30 -8.47 -16.86
C ASP A 116 2.79 -9.89 -16.65
N GLU A 117 3.50 -10.89 -17.18
CA GLU A 117 3.14 -12.30 -17.12
C GLU A 117 3.38 -12.94 -15.74
N LEU A 118 4.12 -12.27 -14.85
CA LEU A 118 4.47 -12.84 -13.54
C LEU A 118 3.24 -13.29 -12.76
N SER A 119 2.23 -12.43 -12.68
CA SER A 119 0.98 -12.72 -11.97
C SER A 119 0.06 -13.72 -12.68
N GLU A 120 0.36 -14.03 -13.95
CA GLU A 120 -0.38 -15.01 -14.76
C GLU A 120 0.20 -16.43 -14.62
N GLY A 121 1.39 -16.56 -14.03
CA GLY A 121 2.04 -17.85 -13.80
C GLY A 121 1.18 -18.80 -12.97
N ALA A 122 1.15 -20.09 -13.37
CA ALA A 122 0.31 -21.10 -12.71
C ALA A 122 0.61 -21.20 -11.21
N LEU A 123 1.90 -21.22 -10.84
CA LEU A 123 2.33 -21.31 -9.44
C LEU A 123 1.94 -20.06 -8.65
N PHE A 124 2.12 -18.86 -9.23
CA PHE A 124 1.70 -17.61 -8.61
C PHE A 124 0.21 -17.66 -8.26
N ARG A 125 -0.63 -18.00 -9.23
CA ARG A 125 -2.08 -18.08 -9.09
C ARG A 125 -2.53 -19.14 -8.07
N GLU A 126 -1.90 -20.32 -8.08
CA GLU A 126 -2.18 -21.36 -7.10
C GLU A 126 -1.81 -20.90 -5.69
N ASN A 127 -0.70 -20.20 -5.52
CA ASN A 127 -0.24 -19.72 -4.24
C ASN A 127 -1.10 -18.54 -3.71
N ILE A 128 -1.64 -17.68 -4.59
CA ILE A 128 -2.60 -16.65 -4.16
C ILE A 128 -3.87 -17.29 -3.58
N LYS A 129 -4.40 -18.36 -4.17
CA LYS A 129 -5.57 -19.06 -3.62
C LYS A 129 -5.35 -19.58 -2.20
N ARG A 130 -4.10 -19.91 -1.82
CA ARG A 130 -3.76 -20.40 -0.47
C ARG A 130 -3.96 -19.34 0.62
N LEU A 131 -4.09 -18.08 0.26
CA LEU A 131 -4.43 -17.02 1.21
C LEU A 131 -5.88 -17.07 1.67
N ALA A 132 -6.76 -17.78 0.96
CA ALA A 132 -8.16 -17.93 1.36
C ALA A 132 -8.27 -18.46 2.79
N GLY A 133 -9.12 -17.80 3.62
CA GLY A 133 -9.34 -18.19 5.02
C GLY A 133 -8.18 -17.90 5.97
N SER A 134 -7.07 -17.30 5.51
CA SER A 134 -5.94 -16.96 6.38
C SER A 134 -6.18 -15.69 7.22
N GLY A 135 -7.11 -14.83 6.82
CA GLY A 135 -7.31 -13.50 7.39
C GLY A 135 -6.26 -12.47 6.95
N LEU A 136 -5.33 -12.84 6.05
CA LEU A 136 -4.28 -11.96 5.51
C LEU A 136 -4.74 -11.33 4.20
N THR A 137 -4.39 -10.04 3.99
CA THR A 137 -4.64 -9.35 2.72
C THR A 137 -3.53 -9.61 1.71
N PHE A 138 -3.82 -9.34 0.43
CA PHE A 138 -2.80 -9.27 -0.61
C PHE A 138 -2.87 -7.90 -1.30
N ASP A 139 -1.81 -7.11 -1.13
CA ASP A 139 -1.72 -5.78 -1.71
C ASP A 139 -1.23 -5.85 -3.17
N LEU A 140 -1.93 -5.13 -4.05
CA LEU A 140 -1.74 -5.09 -5.48
C LEU A 140 -1.15 -3.74 -5.87
N VAL A 141 0.14 -3.66 -6.15
CA VAL A 141 0.77 -2.49 -6.77
C VAL A 141 0.99 -2.77 -8.25
N VAL A 142 0.15 -2.18 -9.09
CA VAL A 142 0.08 -2.43 -10.53
C VAL A 142 -0.09 -1.13 -11.31
N LEU A 143 0.45 -1.06 -12.52
CA LEU A 143 0.24 0.05 -13.45
C LEU A 143 -1.18 0.00 -14.07
N PRO A 144 -1.69 1.10 -14.62
CA PRO A 144 -3.04 1.14 -15.20
C PRO A 144 -3.32 0.04 -16.23
N HIS A 145 -2.36 -0.30 -17.09
CA HIS A 145 -2.51 -1.37 -18.09
C HIS A 145 -2.47 -2.79 -17.47
N GLN A 146 -1.95 -2.93 -16.24
CA GLN A 146 -1.90 -4.21 -15.51
C GLN A 146 -3.16 -4.44 -14.65
N ILE A 147 -4.01 -3.44 -14.43
CA ILE A 147 -5.25 -3.59 -13.63
C ILE A 147 -6.13 -4.75 -14.12
N PRO A 148 -6.29 -5.03 -15.42
CA PRO A 148 -7.01 -6.21 -15.88
C PRO A 148 -6.44 -7.54 -15.35
N LYS A 149 -5.14 -7.64 -15.12
CA LYS A 149 -4.51 -8.83 -14.51
C LYS A 149 -4.81 -8.91 -13.01
N ALA A 150 -4.85 -7.78 -12.31
CA ALA A 150 -5.30 -7.70 -10.92
C ALA A 150 -6.78 -8.12 -10.77
N ILE A 151 -7.64 -7.73 -11.71
CA ILE A 151 -9.03 -8.19 -11.80
C ILE A 151 -9.09 -9.71 -11.92
N ALA A 152 -8.29 -10.29 -12.83
CA ALA A 152 -8.23 -11.73 -13.02
C ALA A 152 -7.75 -12.49 -11.76
N LEU A 153 -6.86 -11.90 -10.95
CA LEU A 153 -6.46 -12.46 -9.65
C LEU A 153 -7.60 -12.39 -8.61
N ALA A 154 -8.31 -11.26 -8.54
CA ALA A 154 -9.45 -11.07 -7.65
C ALA A 154 -10.59 -12.06 -7.97
N ASP A 155 -10.89 -12.25 -9.25
CA ASP A 155 -11.89 -13.20 -9.73
C ASP A 155 -11.47 -14.67 -9.46
N LEU A 156 -10.17 -14.97 -9.56
CA LEU A 156 -9.61 -16.30 -9.31
C LEU A 156 -9.69 -16.72 -7.83
N ALA A 157 -9.59 -15.75 -6.93
CA ALA A 157 -9.50 -16.00 -5.49
C ALA A 157 -10.51 -15.11 -4.72
N PRO A 158 -11.83 -15.35 -4.89
CA PRO A 158 -12.88 -14.49 -4.31
C PRO A 158 -12.88 -14.46 -2.77
N ASP A 159 -12.31 -15.47 -2.13
CA ASP A 159 -12.19 -15.56 -0.67
C ASP A 159 -10.91 -14.92 -0.12
N VAL A 160 -10.09 -14.30 -0.96
CA VAL A 160 -8.91 -13.52 -0.59
C VAL A 160 -9.24 -12.04 -0.63
N GLN A 161 -8.89 -11.32 0.42
CA GLN A 161 -9.03 -9.86 0.47
C GLN A 161 -7.85 -9.19 -0.22
N PHE A 162 -8.12 -8.43 -1.26
CA PHE A 162 -7.10 -7.65 -1.97
C PHE A 162 -7.17 -6.16 -1.60
N VAL A 163 -6.02 -5.49 -1.67
CA VAL A 163 -5.91 -4.03 -1.51
C VAL A 163 -5.19 -3.46 -2.73
N LEU A 164 -5.85 -2.60 -3.49
CA LEU A 164 -5.25 -1.92 -4.65
C LEU A 164 -4.50 -0.67 -4.19
N ASP A 165 -3.17 -0.72 -4.24
CA ASP A 165 -2.30 0.36 -3.81
C ASP A 165 -2.38 1.59 -4.72
N HIS A 166 -2.18 2.78 -4.14
CA HIS A 166 -1.90 4.04 -4.82
C HIS A 166 -2.91 4.43 -5.90
N CYS A 167 -4.20 4.24 -5.63
CA CYS A 167 -5.26 4.51 -6.63
C CYS A 167 -5.02 3.78 -7.97
N GLY A 168 -4.33 2.61 -7.98
CA GLY A 168 -3.95 1.90 -9.20
C GLY A 168 -2.86 2.62 -10.02
N VAL A 169 -1.97 3.34 -9.36
CA VAL A 169 -0.78 4.02 -9.92
C VAL A 169 -1.10 4.84 -11.19
N PRO A 170 -2.02 5.82 -11.14
CA PRO A 170 -2.36 6.63 -12.30
C PRO A 170 -1.18 7.50 -12.79
N ASP A 171 -1.11 7.78 -14.07
CA ASP A 171 -0.16 8.74 -14.65
C ASP A 171 -0.61 10.18 -14.40
N ILE A 172 -0.47 10.65 -13.16
CA ILE A 172 -0.90 11.99 -12.75
C ILE A 172 -0.03 13.05 -13.43
N LYS A 173 1.28 12.81 -13.53
CA LYS A 173 2.21 13.75 -14.15
C LYS A 173 1.92 13.94 -15.64
N GLY A 174 1.56 12.88 -16.34
CA GLY A 174 1.16 12.93 -17.74
C GLY A 174 -0.28 13.38 -17.96
N GLY A 175 -1.10 13.45 -16.90
CA GLY A 175 -2.51 13.78 -16.99
C GLY A 175 -3.35 12.73 -17.71
N ALA A 176 -2.88 11.48 -17.78
CA ALA A 176 -3.57 10.41 -18.49
C ALA A 176 -4.62 9.77 -17.57
N GLU A 177 -5.89 10.01 -17.88
CA GLU A 177 -7.00 9.41 -17.13
C GLU A 177 -7.51 8.10 -17.75
N HIS A 178 -7.28 7.86 -19.04
CA HIS A 178 -7.72 6.67 -19.78
C HIS A 178 -6.53 5.76 -20.15
N PRO A 179 -6.64 4.44 -20.05
CA PRO A 179 -7.81 3.64 -19.63
C PRO A 179 -7.93 3.46 -18.10
N TRP A 180 -7.18 4.22 -17.29
CA TRP A 180 -7.15 4.08 -15.84
C TRP A 180 -8.56 4.18 -15.21
N ARG A 181 -9.37 5.18 -15.61
CA ARG A 181 -10.72 5.38 -15.04
C ARG A 181 -11.62 4.17 -15.25
N GLU A 182 -11.62 3.61 -16.44
CA GLU A 182 -12.43 2.44 -16.77
C GLU A 182 -11.98 1.21 -15.99
N HIS A 183 -10.67 1.01 -15.89
CA HIS A 183 -10.11 -0.10 -15.13
C HIS A 183 -10.39 0.01 -13.63
N MET A 184 -10.34 1.22 -13.05
CA MET A 184 -10.72 1.47 -11.67
C MET A 184 -12.19 1.14 -11.40
N ALA A 185 -13.09 1.60 -12.27
CA ALA A 185 -14.51 1.28 -12.18
C ALA A 185 -14.76 -0.23 -12.29
N GLU A 186 -14.00 -0.92 -13.13
CA GLU A 186 -14.16 -2.36 -13.32
C GLU A 186 -13.61 -3.16 -12.14
N ILE A 187 -12.41 -2.86 -11.61
CA ILE A 187 -11.83 -3.58 -10.47
C ILE A 187 -12.67 -3.38 -9.21
N ALA A 188 -13.23 -2.20 -9.02
CA ALA A 188 -14.07 -1.87 -7.86
C ALA A 188 -15.38 -2.67 -7.79
N ARG A 189 -15.79 -3.32 -8.87
CA ARG A 189 -16.94 -4.26 -8.87
C ARG A 189 -16.66 -5.54 -8.09
N ARG A 190 -15.40 -5.84 -7.78
CA ARG A 190 -15.01 -7.02 -7.00
C ARG A 190 -15.16 -6.70 -5.51
N PRO A 191 -16.07 -7.39 -4.80
CA PRO A 191 -16.33 -7.09 -3.37
C PRO A 191 -15.13 -7.38 -2.48
N ASN A 192 -14.23 -8.25 -2.94
CA ASN A 192 -13.00 -8.62 -2.25
C ASN A 192 -11.80 -7.69 -2.57
N VAL A 193 -12.04 -6.51 -3.17
CA VAL A 193 -11.01 -5.50 -3.42
C VAL A 193 -11.32 -4.20 -2.68
N VAL A 194 -10.33 -3.66 -2.00
CA VAL A 194 -10.33 -2.35 -1.31
C VAL A 194 -9.37 -1.43 -2.05
N GLY A 195 -9.73 -0.16 -2.26
CA GLY A 195 -8.85 0.85 -2.84
C GLY A 195 -8.02 1.56 -1.76
N LYS A 196 -6.75 1.83 -2.05
CA LYS A 196 -5.88 2.59 -1.15
C LYS A 196 -5.55 3.97 -1.72
N ILE A 197 -5.94 5.00 -0.99
CA ILE A 197 -5.62 6.40 -1.28
C ILE A 197 -4.23 6.69 -0.69
N SER A 198 -3.20 6.55 -1.50
CA SER A 198 -1.79 6.74 -1.13
C SER A 198 -0.95 7.04 -2.37
N GLY A 199 0.29 7.47 -2.21
CA GLY A 199 1.28 7.59 -3.28
C GLY A 199 1.04 8.69 -4.33
N VAL A 200 -0.17 9.22 -4.47
CA VAL A 200 -0.58 10.13 -5.56
C VAL A 200 0.30 11.38 -5.69
N VAL A 201 0.80 11.91 -4.58
CA VAL A 201 1.72 13.08 -4.60
C VAL A 201 3.08 12.75 -5.22
N ALA A 202 3.52 11.50 -5.13
CA ALA A 202 4.79 11.05 -5.70
C ALA A 202 4.69 10.78 -7.21
N TYR A 203 3.50 10.48 -7.72
CA TYR A 203 3.23 10.30 -9.15
C TYR A 203 2.86 11.60 -9.87
N ALA A 204 2.65 12.68 -9.13
CA ALA A 204 2.41 14.01 -9.67
C ALA A 204 3.74 14.72 -10.00
N ASP A 205 3.68 15.82 -10.75
CA ASP A 205 4.85 16.66 -10.98
C ASP A 205 5.18 17.47 -9.71
N ALA A 206 6.27 17.10 -9.04
CA ALA A 206 6.67 17.65 -7.74
C ALA A 206 6.78 19.19 -7.71
N GLY A 207 7.06 19.82 -8.87
CA GLY A 207 7.21 21.27 -8.98
C GLY A 207 5.91 22.05 -9.18
N SER A 208 4.81 21.39 -9.54
CA SER A 208 3.60 22.08 -10.03
C SER A 208 2.26 21.47 -9.61
N TRP A 209 2.22 20.30 -8.94
CA TRP A 209 0.94 19.74 -8.56
C TRP A 209 0.19 20.63 -7.55
N THR A 210 -1.12 20.56 -7.61
CA THR A 210 -2.05 21.23 -6.69
C THR A 210 -3.04 20.20 -6.16
N VAL A 211 -3.83 20.55 -5.15
CA VAL A 211 -4.92 19.70 -4.66
C VAL A 211 -5.87 19.33 -5.81
N GLU A 212 -6.16 20.27 -6.72
CA GLU A 212 -7.04 20.02 -7.87
C GLU A 212 -6.43 19.03 -8.87
N THR A 213 -5.10 19.02 -9.03
CA THR A 213 -4.40 18.01 -9.85
C THR A 213 -4.65 16.58 -9.33
N LEU A 214 -4.71 16.41 -8.01
CA LEU A 214 -4.91 15.10 -7.37
C LEU A 214 -6.39 14.72 -7.27
N ARG A 215 -7.28 15.72 -7.29
CA ARG A 215 -8.70 15.56 -6.99
C ARG A 215 -9.38 14.55 -7.89
N SER A 216 -9.21 14.66 -9.20
CA SER A 216 -9.86 13.76 -10.17
C SER A 216 -9.53 12.29 -9.93
N TYR A 217 -8.31 12.00 -9.48
CA TYR A 217 -7.85 10.62 -9.22
C TYR A 217 -8.35 10.09 -7.87
N VAL A 218 -8.29 10.91 -6.83
CA VAL A 218 -8.73 10.51 -5.48
C VAL A 218 -10.26 10.37 -5.44
N GLU A 219 -11.00 11.36 -5.94
CA GLU A 219 -12.46 11.31 -5.97
C GLU A 219 -12.97 10.16 -6.82
N HIS A 220 -12.41 9.94 -8.02
CA HIS A 220 -12.80 8.79 -8.84
C HIS A 220 -12.56 7.46 -8.14
N THR A 221 -11.45 7.30 -7.42
CA THR A 221 -11.19 6.09 -6.63
C THR A 221 -12.27 5.91 -5.56
N ILE A 222 -12.60 6.98 -4.81
CA ILE A 222 -13.65 6.92 -3.79
C ILE A 222 -15.03 6.64 -4.40
N GLU A 223 -15.35 7.27 -5.53
CA GLU A 223 -16.61 7.02 -6.25
C GLU A 223 -16.75 5.55 -6.69
N CYS A 224 -15.68 4.95 -7.19
CA CYS A 224 -15.68 3.55 -7.63
C CYS A 224 -15.84 2.56 -6.48
N PHE A 225 -15.06 2.73 -5.42
CA PHE A 225 -15.03 1.77 -4.29
C PHE A 225 -16.07 2.05 -3.22
N GLY A 226 -16.57 3.28 -3.13
CA GLY A 226 -17.39 3.77 -2.03
C GLY A 226 -16.58 3.97 -0.74
N TRP A 227 -17.14 4.74 0.19
CA TRP A 227 -16.46 5.09 1.44
C TRP A 227 -16.13 3.89 2.34
N ASP A 228 -16.87 2.80 2.22
CA ASP A 228 -16.67 1.58 3.04
C ASP A 228 -15.47 0.72 2.60
N ARG A 229 -15.00 0.90 1.36
CA ARG A 229 -13.94 0.09 0.76
C ARG A 229 -12.75 0.93 0.27
N VAL A 230 -12.42 1.98 1.02
CA VAL A 230 -11.20 2.78 0.80
C VAL A 230 -10.41 2.91 2.10
N VAL A 231 -9.09 2.89 2.01
CA VAL A 231 -8.17 3.14 3.13
C VAL A 231 -7.14 4.19 2.75
N TRP A 232 -6.58 4.88 3.73
CA TRP A 232 -5.57 5.91 3.52
C TRP A 232 -4.18 5.39 3.89
N GLY A 233 -3.15 5.83 3.14
CA GLY A 233 -1.75 5.59 3.45
C GLY A 233 -0.87 6.78 3.11
N SER A 234 0.21 6.95 3.86
CA SER A 234 1.16 8.05 3.62
C SER A 234 2.06 7.79 2.42
N ASP A 235 2.43 6.55 2.20
CA ASP A 235 3.50 6.16 1.30
C ASP A 235 4.84 6.84 1.69
N TRP A 236 5.07 7.06 2.99
CA TRP A 236 6.33 7.59 3.48
C TRP A 236 7.42 6.50 3.38
N PRO A 237 8.63 6.78 2.91
CA PRO A 237 9.17 8.09 2.56
C PRO A 237 8.92 8.50 1.11
N VAL A 238 8.27 7.69 0.27
CA VAL A 238 8.05 7.96 -1.16
C VAL A 238 7.28 9.28 -1.36
N CYS A 239 6.33 9.59 -0.48
CA CYS A 239 5.62 10.89 -0.52
C CYS A 239 6.54 12.12 -0.40
N THR A 240 7.80 11.96 0.03
CA THR A 240 8.78 13.06 0.06
C THR A 240 9.13 13.56 -1.35
N LEU A 241 8.94 12.73 -2.37
CA LEU A 241 9.09 13.14 -3.77
C LEU A 241 8.05 14.18 -4.20
N GLY A 242 6.90 14.23 -3.52
CA GLY A 242 5.82 15.19 -3.77
C GLY A 242 5.60 16.21 -2.64
N GLY A 243 6.59 16.44 -1.75
CA GLY A 243 6.48 17.47 -0.70
C GLY A 243 6.44 16.95 0.73
N GLY A 244 6.34 15.62 0.93
CA GLY A 244 6.48 14.96 2.23
C GLY A 244 5.16 14.75 2.98
N LEU A 245 5.28 14.09 4.15
CA LEU A 245 4.14 13.62 4.94
C LEU A 245 3.16 14.73 5.32
N ALA A 246 3.68 15.85 5.85
CA ALA A 246 2.82 16.96 6.28
C ALA A 246 2.03 17.56 5.11
N THR A 247 2.67 17.70 3.95
CA THR A 247 2.04 18.19 2.72
C THR A 247 0.96 17.24 2.24
N TRP A 248 1.23 15.93 2.23
CA TRP A 248 0.24 14.93 1.81
C TRP A 248 -0.97 14.87 2.77
N VAL A 249 -0.74 14.93 4.08
CA VAL A 249 -1.84 14.99 5.06
C VAL A 249 -2.67 16.27 4.88
N ALA A 250 -2.04 17.44 4.68
CA ALA A 250 -2.76 18.67 4.42
C ALA A 250 -3.58 18.61 3.11
N ALA A 251 -3.00 18.06 2.03
CA ALA A 251 -3.70 17.85 0.78
C ALA A 251 -4.88 16.89 0.94
N THR A 252 -4.70 15.80 1.72
CA THR A 252 -5.79 14.88 2.05
C THR A 252 -6.95 15.60 2.72
N HIS A 253 -6.70 16.45 3.74
CA HIS A 253 -7.75 17.21 4.38
C HIS A 253 -8.45 18.18 3.42
N ALA A 254 -7.72 18.81 2.50
CA ALA A 254 -8.28 19.68 1.49
C ALA A 254 -9.14 18.92 0.45
N LEU A 255 -8.70 17.72 0.04
CA LEU A 255 -9.47 16.83 -0.83
C LEU A 255 -10.78 16.39 -0.17
N LEU A 256 -10.77 16.16 1.14
CA LEU A 256 -11.93 15.74 1.92
C LEU A 256 -12.78 16.92 2.40
N ALA A 257 -12.50 18.14 1.97
CA ALA A 257 -13.34 19.30 2.31
C ALA A 257 -14.76 19.12 1.75
N GLY A 258 -15.77 19.28 2.62
CA GLY A 258 -17.17 19.09 2.23
C GLY A 258 -17.73 17.67 2.43
N THR A 259 -16.89 16.68 2.71
CA THR A 259 -17.36 15.34 3.08
C THR A 259 -17.85 15.31 4.53
N SER A 260 -18.70 14.32 4.88
CA SER A 260 -19.18 14.13 6.24
C SER A 260 -18.07 13.69 7.20
N THR A 261 -18.32 13.80 8.50
CA THR A 261 -17.40 13.30 9.53
C THR A 261 -17.22 11.78 9.43
N ASP A 262 -18.31 11.06 9.15
CA ASP A 262 -18.30 9.60 9.06
C ASP A 262 -17.47 9.12 7.85
N GLU A 263 -17.65 9.73 6.68
CA GLU A 263 -16.87 9.44 5.48
C GLU A 263 -15.36 9.66 5.72
N ARG A 264 -15.01 10.78 6.34
CA ARG A 264 -13.61 11.06 6.72
C ARG A 264 -13.05 10.04 7.70
N GLN A 265 -13.85 9.66 8.70
CA GLN A 265 -13.45 8.67 9.69
C GLN A 265 -13.26 7.29 9.07
N GLN A 266 -14.15 6.88 8.16
CA GLN A 266 -14.03 5.62 7.42
C GLN A 266 -12.72 5.54 6.65
N LEU A 267 -12.43 6.52 5.79
CA LEU A 267 -11.19 6.56 5.00
C LEU A 267 -9.95 6.62 5.88
N LEU A 268 -9.92 7.55 6.84
CA LEU A 268 -8.71 7.88 7.58
C LEU A 268 -8.35 6.85 8.67
N SER A 269 -9.29 6.02 9.14
CA SER A 269 -8.97 5.05 10.19
C SER A 269 -9.96 3.88 10.31
N GLY A 270 -11.26 4.11 10.15
CA GLY A 270 -12.29 3.11 10.46
C GLY A 270 -12.17 1.85 9.60
N ASN A 271 -12.00 2.02 8.31
CA ASN A 271 -11.86 0.91 7.37
C ASN A 271 -10.58 0.12 7.62
N ALA A 272 -9.46 0.79 7.89
CA ALA A 272 -8.20 0.13 8.21
C ALA A 272 -8.33 -0.75 9.46
N LYS A 273 -8.94 -0.21 10.54
CA LYS A 273 -9.16 -0.95 11.78
C LYS A 273 -10.06 -2.18 11.57
N ARG A 274 -11.11 -2.05 10.77
CA ARG A 274 -11.99 -3.16 10.42
C ARG A 274 -11.28 -4.21 9.58
N LEU A 275 -10.58 -3.77 8.52
CA LEU A 275 -9.93 -4.66 7.54
C LEU A 275 -8.86 -5.54 8.18
N TRP A 276 -8.04 -5.00 9.08
CA TRP A 276 -6.92 -5.70 9.69
C TRP A 276 -7.10 -6.02 11.19
N SER A 277 -8.31 -5.82 11.73
CA SER A 277 -8.64 -6.10 13.13
C SER A 277 -7.62 -5.45 14.10
N LEU A 278 -7.48 -4.10 14.01
CA LEU A 278 -6.48 -3.29 14.73
C LEU A 278 -7.07 -2.62 15.96
#